data_fc41bdfd661f6359220fd3cc96f95849
#
_entry.id   fc41bdfd661f6359220fd3cc96f95849
#
_cell.length_a   1.000
_cell.length_b   1.000
_cell.length_c   1.000
_cell.angle_alpha   90.00
_cell.angle_beta   90.00
_cell.angle_gamma   90.00
#
_symmetry.space_group_name_H-M   'P 1'
#
loop_
_entity.id
_entity.type
_entity.pdbx_description
1 polymer ?
#
loop_
_entity_poly.entity_id
_entity_poly.type
_entity_poly.pdbx_seq_one_letter_code
_entity_poly.pdbx_strand_id
1 'polypeptide(L)'
;MINIAICDDEQKYLIRMQELIQSIMQKQQIEEYELALFSSARELKEKIAERQEYQVIFLDINMPQMSGLELAQEIREYDKDVILVFTTAFLDYAIEGYRLNVLRFLLKDMLEQLLPECMDAVLRKFQLHTKTITCSFIEGEQTIPIADICYIESQKHKLCFEVRNQERQQYSLYEKLDNIDNQ
;
A
#
# COMPACT_ATOMS: atom_id res chain seq x y z
N MET A 1 10.31 5.54 -6.30
CA MET A 1 10.71 5.76 -4.89
C MET A 1 9.54 5.40 -4.00
N ILE A 2 9.75 4.69 -2.89
CA ILE A 2 8.71 4.31 -1.92
C ILE A 2 8.90 5.15 -0.67
N ASN A 3 7.90 5.96 -0.29
CA ASN A 3 7.92 6.72 0.96
C ASN A 3 7.18 5.91 2.03
N ILE A 4 7.88 5.57 3.09
CA ILE A 4 7.40 4.73 4.18
C ILE A 4 7.36 5.57 5.45
N ALA A 5 6.20 5.69 6.09
CA ALA A 5 6.06 6.27 7.41
C ALA A 5 6.03 5.18 8.48
N ILE A 6 6.68 5.43 9.60
CA ILE A 6 6.61 4.61 10.81
C ILE A 6 6.17 5.52 11.94
N CYS A 7 5.06 5.21 12.58
CA CYS A 7 4.48 6.01 13.65
C CYS A 7 4.27 5.17 14.91
N ASP A 8 4.97 5.52 15.97
CA ASP A 8 4.93 4.82 17.28
C ASP A 8 5.41 5.79 18.36
N ASP A 9 4.72 5.91 19.49
CA ASP A 9 5.12 6.81 20.58
C ASP A 9 6.31 6.27 21.40
N GLU A 10 6.63 4.98 21.25
CA GLU A 10 7.79 4.38 21.89
C GLU A 10 9.01 4.39 20.97
N GLN A 11 9.99 5.26 21.27
CA GLN A 11 11.22 5.45 20.48
C GLN A 11 11.96 4.13 20.18
N LYS A 12 11.92 3.17 21.11
CA LYS A 12 12.59 1.87 20.91
C LYS A 12 12.03 1.10 19.72
N TYR A 13 10.69 1.18 19.48
CA TYR A 13 10.04 0.50 18.36
C TYR A 13 10.27 1.25 17.05
N LEU A 14 10.28 2.58 17.05
CA LEU A 14 10.66 3.38 15.89
C LEU A 14 12.04 2.99 15.38
N ILE A 15 13.04 2.97 16.25
CA ILE A 15 14.42 2.60 15.91
C ILE A 15 14.46 1.15 15.41
N ARG A 16 13.82 0.24 16.14
CA ARG A 16 13.82 -1.19 15.79
C ARG A 16 13.20 -1.44 14.43
N MET A 17 12.04 -0.84 14.16
CA MET A 17 11.37 -0.94 12.86
C MET A 17 12.24 -0.37 11.74
N GLN A 18 12.84 0.79 11.95
CA GLN A 18 13.75 1.41 10.99
C GLN A 18 14.90 0.46 10.63
N GLU A 19 15.62 -0.08 11.63
CA GLU A 19 16.73 -1.01 11.41
C GLU A 19 16.31 -2.27 10.63
N LEU A 20 15.17 -2.85 11.01
CA LEU A 20 14.64 -4.05 10.36
C LEU A 20 14.25 -3.78 8.91
N ILE A 21 13.52 -2.69 8.64
CA ILE A 21 13.12 -2.32 7.27
C ILE A 21 14.36 -2.05 6.43
N GLN A 22 15.32 -1.27 6.92
CA GLN A 22 16.57 -1.00 6.20
C GLN A 22 17.33 -2.30 5.86
N SER A 23 17.42 -3.23 6.81
CA SER A 23 18.06 -4.53 6.58
C SER A 23 17.34 -5.35 5.50
N ILE A 24 15.99 -5.33 5.49
CA ILE A 24 15.19 -6.04 4.48
C ILE A 24 15.38 -5.39 3.10
N MET A 25 15.28 -4.05 3.01
CA MET A 25 15.45 -3.33 1.75
C MET A 25 16.84 -3.56 1.14
N GLN A 26 17.88 -3.54 1.98
CA GLN A 26 19.25 -3.86 1.57
C GLN A 26 19.39 -5.28 1.02
N LYS A 27 18.82 -6.28 1.72
CA LYS A 27 18.84 -7.69 1.26
C LYS A 27 18.11 -7.89 -0.08
N GLN A 28 17.08 -7.10 -0.34
CA GLN A 28 16.30 -7.14 -1.57
C GLN A 28 16.85 -6.21 -2.65
N GLN A 29 17.97 -5.52 -2.39
CA GLN A 29 18.63 -4.58 -3.31
C GLN A 29 17.70 -3.43 -3.77
N ILE A 30 16.83 -2.97 -2.86
CA ILE A 30 15.94 -1.83 -3.11
C ILE A 30 16.61 -0.59 -2.54
N GLU A 31 17.01 0.34 -3.41
CA GLU A 31 17.71 1.58 -3.03
C GLU A 31 16.78 2.80 -3.02
N GLU A 32 15.71 2.77 -3.81
CA GLU A 32 14.79 3.91 -3.99
C GLU A 32 13.65 3.90 -2.95
N TYR A 33 13.96 4.26 -1.71
CA TYR A 33 12.96 4.44 -0.65
C TYR A 33 13.36 5.53 0.34
N GLU A 34 12.38 6.10 1.02
CA GLU A 34 12.57 7.01 2.15
C GLU A 34 11.82 6.50 3.37
N LEU A 35 12.41 6.67 4.57
CA LEU A 35 11.80 6.34 5.85
C LEU A 35 11.58 7.63 6.64
N ALA A 36 10.34 7.90 7.03
CA ALA A 36 9.99 8.98 7.94
C ALA A 36 9.49 8.39 9.27
N LEU A 37 10.00 8.90 10.39
CA LEU A 37 9.67 8.45 11.74
C LEU A 37 8.81 9.50 12.43
N PHE A 38 7.73 9.08 13.07
CA PHE A 38 6.79 9.93 13.78
C PHE A 38 6.57 9.39 15.20
N SER A 39 6.70 10.25 16.18
CA SER A 39 6.49 9.89 17.58
C SER A 39 5.04 10.07 18.05
N SER A 40 4.13 10.50 17.17
CA SER A 40 2.71 10.64 17.48
C SER A 40 1.85 10.61 16.21
N ALA A 41 0.62 10.15 16.36
CA ALA A 41 -0.38 10.20 15.29
C ALA A 41 -0.64 11.61 14.78
N ARG A 42 -0.58 12.59 15.67
CA ARG A 42 -0.79 14.00 15.32
C ARG A 42 0.30 14.54 14.39
N GLU A 43 1.55 14.24 14.69
CA GLU A 43 2.69 14.65 13.85
C GLU A 43 2.56 14.07 12.43
N LEU A 44 2.25 12.77 12.30
CA LEU A 44 2.02 12.14 11.01
C LEU A 44 0.83 12.76 10.28
N LYS A 45 -0.29 13.00 10.97
CA LYS A 45 -1.47 13.66 10.41
C LYS A 45 -1.15 15.05 9.85
N GLU A 46 -0.38 15.87 10.58
CA GLU A 46 0.06 17.19 10.14
C GLU A 46 0.87 17.10 8.83
N LYS A 47 1.78 16.11 8.71
CA LYS A 47 2.57 15.88 7.49
C LYS A 47 1.71 15.43 6.30
N ILE A 48 0.76 14.56 6.52
CA ILE A 48 -0.21 14.17 5.48
C ILE A 48 -1.03 15.39 5.01
N ALA A 49 -1.47 16.24 5.93
CA ALA A 49 -2.19 17.47 5.60
C ALA A 49 -1.33 18.48 4.80
N GLU A 50 -0.01 18.48 4.99
CA GLU A 50 0.97 19.24 4.19
C GLU A 50 1.21 18.63 2.79
N ARG A 51 0.41 17.63 2.39
CA ARG A 51 0.53 16.87 1.13
C ARG A 51 1.82 16.06 1.00
N GLN A 52 2.41 15.64 2.10
CA GLN A 52 3.46 14.65 2.08
C GLN A 52 2.82 13.27 1.84
N GLU A 53 3.17 12.63 0.74
CA GLU A 53 2.58 11.36 0.33
C GLU A 53 3.42 10.19 0.84
N TYR A 54 2.75 9.23 1.50
CA TYR A 54 3.32 7.97 1.93
C TYR A 54 2.59 6.81 1.24
N GLN A 55 3.33 5.92 0.60
CA GLN A 55 2.75 4.72 -0.01
C GLN A 55 2.52 3.62 1.01
N VAL A 56 3.28 3.64 2.11
CA VAL A 56 3.19 2.65 3.19
C VAL A 56 3.25 3.37 4.54
N ILE A 57 2.36 3.00 5.44
CA ILE A 57 2.34 3.53 6.81
C ILE A 57 2.29 2.35 7.79
N PHE A 58 3.34 2.20 8.59
CA PHE A 58 3.35 1.36 9.78
C PHE A 58 2.89 2.21 10.96
N LEU A 59 1.83 1.77 11.63
CA LEU A 59 1.11 2.60 12.59
C LEU A 59 0.85 1.82 13.88
N ASP A 60 1.39 2.30 14.99
CA ASP A 60 0.99 1.77 16.29
C ASP A 60 -0.47 2.13 16.58
N ILE A 61 -1.18 1.19 17.18
CA ILE A 61 -2.58 1.38 17.54
C ILE A 61 -2.71 2.21 18.82
N ASN A 62 -1.86 1.93 19.82
CA ASN A 62 -2.02 2.46 21.16
C ASN A 62 -1.11 3.67 21.39
N MET A 63 -1.46 4.80 20.85
CA MET A 63 -0.74 6.06 21.06
C MET A 63 -1.56 7.04 21.91
N PRO A 64 -0.87 7.90 22.71
CA PRO A 64 -1.55 8.96 23.46
C PRO A 64 -2.26 9.98 22.58
N GLN A 65 -3.34 10.58 23.08
CA GLN A 65 -4.14 11.64 22.47
C GLN A 65 -4.95 11.23 21.23
N MET A 66 -4.35 10.50 20.30
CA MET A 66 -4.98 10.01 19.08
C MET A 66 -4.46 8.60 18.80
N SER A 67 -5.34 7.63 18.75
CA SER A 67 -4.99 6.25 18.45
C SER A 67 -4.64 6.05 16.97
N GLY A 68 -3.84 5.02 16.66
CA GLY A 68 -3.58 4.67 15.28
C GLY A 68 -4.83 4.25 14.50
N LEU A 69 -5.84 3.70 15.19
CA LEU A 69 -7.13 3.39 14.57
C LEU A 69 -7.88 4.64 14.11
N GLU A 70 -7.94 5.67 14.95
CA GLU A 70 -8.56 6.95 14.59
C GLU A 70 -7.84 7.60 13.41
N LEU A 71 -6.50 7.64 13.45
CA LEU A 71 -5.72 8.17 12.33
C LEU A 71 -5.93 7.35 11.05
N ALA A 72 -5.95 6.03 11.13
CA ALA A 72 -6.19 5.17 9.98
C ALA A 72 -7.59 5.37 9.36
N GLN A 73 -8.62 5.63 10.17
CA GLN A 73 -9.96 5.99 9.70
C GLN A 73 -9.92 7.29 8.89
N GLU A 74 -9.32 8.33 9.45
CA GLU A 74 -9.17 9.61 8.74
C GLU A 74 -8.37 9.46 7.44
N ILE A 75 -7.25 8.72 7.45
CA ILE A 75 -6.47 8.45 6.23
C ILE A 75 -7.36 7.81 5.15
N ARG A 76 -8.20 6.82 5.51
CA ARG A 76 -9.09 6.13 4.56
C ARG A 76 -10.18 7.01 3.96
N GLU A 77 -10.49 8.13 4.56
CA GLU A 77 -11.41 9.13 3.97
C GLU A 77 -10.77 9.84 2.77
N TYR A 78 -9.45 10.03 2.77
CA TYR A 78 -8.72 10.76 1.73
C TYR A 78 -7.98 9.84 0.76
N ASP A 79 -7.38 8.75 1.29
CA ASP A 79 -6.55 7.82 0.54
C ASP A 79 -6.96 6.37 0.84
N LYS A 80 -7.53 5.72 -0.18
CA LYS A 80 -7.94 4.30 -0.11
C LYS A 80 -6.81 3.36 -0.48
N ASP A 81 -5.76 3.85 -1.13
CA ASP A 81 -4.72 3.06 -1.76
C ASP A 81 -3.46 2.94 -0.91
N VAL A 82 -3.20 3.88 0.01
CA VAL A 82 -2.07 3.79 0.92
C VAL A 82 -2.07 2.44 1.66
N ILE A 83 -0.92 1.81 1.72
CA ILE A 83 -0.75 0.52 2.39
C ILE A 83 -0.62 0.77 3.90
N LEU A 84 -1.64 0.38 4.67
CA LEU A 84 -1.61 0.45 6.12
C LEU A 84 -1.18 -0.90 6.71
N VAL A 85 -0.28 -0.85 7.67
CA VAL A 85 0.15 -1.98 8.50
C VAL A 85 0.07 -1.53 9.95
N PHE A 86 -0.69 -2.24 10.76
CA PHE A 86 -0.70 -1.97 12.19
C PHE A 86 0.41 -2.70 12.91
N THR A 87 1.07 -1.98 13.83
CA THR A 87 1.96 -2.55 14.84
C THR A 87 1.29 -2.44 16.20
N THR A 88 1.26 -3.48 17.00
CA THR A 88 0.57 -3.46 18.29
C THR A 88 1.12 -4.49 19.26
N ALA A 89 0.98 -4.21 20.54
CA ALA A 89 1.22 -5.20 21.58
C ALA A 89 0.03 -6.16 21.79
N PHE A 90 -1.18 -5.84 21.24
CA PHE A 90 -2.42 -6.55 21.50
C PHE A 90 -3.18 -6.88 20.21
N LEU A 91 -3.72 -8.12 20.10
CA LEU A 91 -4.46 -8.58 18.90
C LEU A 91 -5.95 -8.22 18.89
N ASP A 92 -6.46 -7.59 19.94
CA ASP A 92 -7.91 -7.34 20.13
C ASP A 92 -8.51 -6.42 19.05
N TYR A 93 -7.69 -5.72 18.30
CA TYR A 93 -8.07 -4.75 17.27
C TYR A 93 -8.18 -5.32 15.84
N ALA A 94 -8.07 -6.65 15.69
CA ALA A 94 -8.04 -7.26 14.35
C ALA A 94 -9.34 -7.04 13.55
N ILE A 95 -10.49 -6.94 14.22
CA ILE A 95 -11.80 -6.72 13.58
C ILE A 95 -11.89 -5.31 13.00
N GLU A 96 -11.44 -4.29 13.73
CA GLU A 96 -11.42 -2.90 13.29
C GLU A 96 -10.51 -2.71 12.09
N GLY A 97 -9.34 -3.35 12.11
CA GLY A 97 -8.40 -3.27 10.99
C GLY A 97 -8.92 -3.90 9.70
N TYR A 98 -9.76 -4.95 9.78
CA TYR A 98 -10.40 -5.50 8.58
C TYR A 98 -11.29 -4.47 7.86
N ARG A 99 -12.02 -3.63 8.61
CA ARG A 99 -12.86 -2.56 8.06
C ARG A 99 -12.04 -1.46 7.39
N LEU A 100 -10.80 -1.27 7.83
CA LEU A 100 -9.87 -0.26 7.32
C LEU A 100 -9.00 -0.77 6.17
N ASN A 101 -9.24 -1.99 5.68
CA ASN A 101 -8.45 -2.62 4.63
C ASN A 101 -6.93 -2.56 4.92
N VAL A 102 -6.57 -2.93 6.17
CA VAL A 102 -5.18 -2.99 6.63
C VAL A 102 -4.52 -4.24 6.04
N LEU A 103 -3.30 -4.10 5.53
CA LEU A 103 -2.59 -5.21 4.89
C LEU A 103 -2.23 -6.31 5.89
N ARG A 104 -1.70 -5.92 7.07
CA ARG A 104 -1.23 -6.84 8.12
C ARG A 104 -1.33 -6.20 9.50
N PHE A 105 -1.37 -7.08 10.51
CA PHE A 105 -1.12 -6.77 11.91
C PHE A 105 0.20 -7.41 12.33
N LEU A 106 1.09 -6.62 12.90
CA LEU A 106 2.36 -7.07 13.42
C LEU A 106 2.38 -6.93 14.95
N LEU A 107 2.62 -8.04 15.62
CA LEU A 107 2.87 -8.01 17.06
C LEU A 107 4.25 -7.42 17.31
N LYS A 108 4.34 -6.41 18.19
CA LYS A 108 5.59 -5.73 18.56
C LYS A 108 6.66 -6.69 19.06
N ASP A 109 6.26 -7.73 19.81
CA ASP A 109 7.18 -8.75 20.34
C ASP A 109 7.68 -9.76 19.28
N MET A 110 7.04 -9.78 18.10
CA MET A 110 7.36 -10.71 17.01
C MET A 110 7.80 -10.00 15.72
N LEU A 111 8.18 -8.73 15.79
CA LEU A 111 8.53 -7.93 14.60
C LEU A 111 9.60 -8.57 13.72
N GLU A 112 10.64 -9.15 14.31
CA GLU A 112 11.73 -9.80 13.57
C GLU A 112 11.26 -10.97 12.72
N GLN A 113 10.24 -11.68 13.19
CA GLN A 113 9.69 -12.85 12.51
C GLN A 113 8.62 -12.46 11.47
N LEU A 114 7.78 -11.48 11.79
CA LEU A 114 6.61 -11.13 10.99
C LEU A 114 6.91 -10.08 9.92
N LEU A 115 7.84 -9.15 10.19
CA LEU A 115 8.11 -8.03 9.30
C LEU A 115 8.67 -8.44 7.93
N PRO A 116 9.55 -9.46 7.79
CA PRO A 116 10.03 -9.87 6.46
C PRO A 116 8.90 -10.28 5.52
N GLU A 117 8.00 -11.15 5.97
CA GLU A 117 6.83 -11.58 5.17
C GLU A 117 5.87 -10.42 4.90
N CYS A 118 5.71 -9.52 5.88
CA CYS A 118 4.91 -8.30 5.70
C CYS A 118 5.51 -7.40 4.62
N MET A 119 6.81 -7.15 4.64
CA MET A 119 7.50 -6.34 3.63
C MET A 119 7.40 -6.95 2.24
N ASP A 120 7.50 -8.28 2.10
CA ASP A 120 7.26 -8.96 0.82
C ASP A 120 5.84 -8.70 0.29
N ALA A 121 4.84 -8.69 1.17
CA ALA A 121 3.46 -8.36 0.78
C ALA A 121 3.30 -6.88 0.43
N VAL A 122 3.94 -5.98 1.18
CA VAL A 122 3.98 -4.53 0.91
C VAL A 122 4.58 -4.26 -0.46
N LEU A 123 5.76 -4.82 -0.75
CA LEU A 123 6.48 -4.59 -1.99
C LEU A 123 5.72 -5.15 -3.20
N ARG A 124 5.11 -6.35 -3.08
CA ARG A 124 4.23 -6.88 -4.13
C ARG A 124 3.05 -5.96 -4.39
N LYS A 125 2.38 -5.48 -3.35
CA LYS A 125 1.24 -4.57 -3.50
C LYS A 125 1.67 -3.26 -4.13
N PHE A 126 2.79 -2.68 -3.70
CA PHE A 126 3.35 -1.46 -4.27
C PHE A 126 3.70 -1.64 -5.76
N GLN A 127 4.34 -2.76 -6.14
CA GLN A 127 4.66 -3.06 -7.53
C GLN A 127 3.42 -3.17 -8.42
N LEU A 128 2.33 -3.77 -7.92
CA LEU A 128 1.07 -3.82 -8.64
C LEU A 128 0.48 -2.42 -8.87
N HIS A 129 0.58 -1.52 -7.89
CA HIS A 129 0.10 -0.14 -8.02
C HIS A 129 0.95 0.73 -8.96
N THR A 130 2.25 0.42 -9.09
CA THR A 130 3.16 1.19 -9.96
C THR A 130 3.28 0.64 -11.38
N LYS A 131 2.95 -0.64 -11.58
CA LYS A 131 2.96 -1.25 -12.91
C LYS A 131 1.78 -0.76 -13.74
N THR A 132 2.07 -0.37 -14.97
CA THR A 132 1.06 0.05 -15.94
C THR A 132 1.12 -0.85 -17.17
N ILE A 133 0.03 -0.98 -17.86
CA ILE A 133 -0.05 -1.56 -19.20
C ILE A 133 -0.44 -0.46 -20.19
N THR A 134 0.31 -0.32 -21.27
CA THR A 134 -0.02 0.61 -22.36
C THR A 134 -0.50 -0.20 -23.56
N CYS A 135 -1.74 0.05 -23.98
CA CYS A 135 -2.34 -0.64 -25.11
C CYS A 135 -3.00 0.35 -26.07
N SER A 136 -3.00 -0.01 -27.37
CA SER A 136 -3.75 0.70 -28.41
C SER A 136 -5.18 0.15 -28.44
N PHE A 137 -6.03 0.71 -27.60
CA PHE A 137 -7.46 0.38 -27.55
C PHE A 137 -8.22 0.98 -28.74
N ILE A 138 -9.45 0.52 -28.97
CA ILE A 138 -10.35 1.10 -29.99
C ILE A 138 -10.60 2.58 -29.68
N GLU A 139 -10.64 2.91 -28.39
CA GLU A 139 -10.85 4.26 -27.85
C GLU A 139 -9.60 5.16 -27.92
N GLY A 140 -8.46 4.62 -28.38
CA GLY A 140 -7.16 5.29 -28.47
C GLY A 140 -6.10 4.63 -27.60
N GLU A 141 -4.86 5.14 -27.68
CA GLU A 141 -3.78 4.66 -26.82
C GLU A 141 -4.02 5.09 -25.36
N GLN A 142 -4.01 4.11 -24.44
CA GLN A 142 -4.19 4.35 -23.02
C GLN A 142 -3.16 3.60 -22.22
N THR A 143 -2.66 4.26 -21.16
CA THR A 143 -1.81 3.67 -20.13
C THR A 143 -2.64 3.46 -18.87
N ILE A 144 -2.85 2.22 -18.49
CA ILE A 144 -3.73 1.83 -17.39
C ILE A 144 -2.91 1.18 -16.28
N PRO A 145 -3.01 1.65 -15.02
CA PRO A 145 -2.43 0.94 -13.89
C PRO A 145 -3.00 -0.47 -13.77
N ILE A 146 -2.16 -1.48 -13.60
CA ILE A 146 -2.62 -2.87 -13.47
C ILE A 146 -3.55 -3.03 -12.27
N ALA A 147 -3.29 -2.29 -11.19
CA ALA A 147 -4.13 -2.30 -9.99
C ALA A 147 -5.58 -1.81 -10.24
N ASP A 148 -5.79 -1.00 -11.28
CA ASP A 148 -7.11 -0.47 -11.61
C ASP A 148 -7.91 -1.41 -12.52
N ILE A 149 -7.28 -2.45 -13.08
CA ILE A 149 -7.97 -3.44 -13.92
C ILE A 149 -8.78 -4.37 -13.02
N CYS A 150 -10.10 -4.30 -13.11
CA CYS A 150 -11.00 -5.17 -12.36
C CYS A 150 -11.03 -6.58 -12.94
N TYR A 151 -11.19 -6.68 -14.27
CA TYR A 151 -11.13 -7.93 -15.03
C TYR A 151 -10.91 -7.65 -16.51
N ILE A 152 -10.49 -8.67 -17.23
CA ILE A 152 -10.36 -8.68 -18.69
C ILE A 152 -11.24 -9.81 -19.22
N GLU A 153 -12.17 -9.49 -20.08
CA GLU A 153 -13.07 -10.45 -20.71
C GLU A 153 -12.74 -10.62 -22.19
N SER A 154 -12.65 -11.88 -22.64
CA SER A 154 -12.46 -12.17 -24.06
C SER A 154 -13.82 -12.43 -24.73
N GLN A 155 -14.20 -11.58 -25.68
CA GLN A 155 -15.40 -11.71 -26.47
C GLN A 155 -15.02 -11.93 -27.94
N LYS A 156 -15.02 -13.19 -28.42
CA LYS A 156 -14.59 -13.59 -29.77
C LYS A 156 -13.11 -13.20 -30.04
N HIS A 157 -12.87 -12.10 -30.73
CA HIS A 157 -11.53 -11.58 -31.06
C HIS A 157 -11.26 -10.22 -30.40
N LYS A 158 -12.05 -9.85 -29.41
CA LYS A 158 -11.97 -8.58 -28.72
C LYS A 158 -11.73 -8.84 -27.24
N LEU A 159 -10.77 -8.12 -26.66
CA LEU A 159 -10.55 -8.07 -25.23
C LEU A 159 -11.19 -6.80 -24.68
N CYS A 160 -12.01 -6.96 -23.65
CA CYS A 160 -12.68 -5.88 -22.96
C CYS A 160 -12.07 -5.76 -21.55
N PHE A 161 -11.48 -4.62 -21.26
CA PHE A 161 -10.90 -4.28 -19.96
C PHE A 161 -11.91 -3.48 -19.15
N GLU A 162 -12.30 -3.96 -18.00
CA GLU A 162 -13.08 -3.18 -17.03
C GLU A 162 -12.09 -2.54 -16.05
N VAL A 163 -12.06 -1.20 -16.01
CA VAL A 163 -11.11 -0.42 -15.23
C VAL A 163 -11.84 0.37 -14.17
N ARG A 164 -11.31 0.34 -12.95
CA ARG A 164 -11.82 1.11 -11.80
C ARG A 164 -11.25 2.52 -11.85
N ASN A 165 -12.01 3.45 -12.42
CA ASN A 165 -11.79 4.89 -12.28
C ASN A 165 -12.93 5.49 -11.45
N GLN A 166 -12.95 6.81 -11.29
CA GLN A 166 -14.06 7.53 -10.61
C GLN A 166 -15.44 7.15 -11.20
N GLU A 167 -15.47 6.83 -12.50
CA GLU A 167 -16.60 6.17 -13.19
C GLU A 167 -16.02 4.90 -13.83
N ARG A 168 -16.64 3.73 -13.62
CA ARG A 168 -16.21 2.48 -14.27
C ARG A 168 -16.07 2.70 -15.76
N GLN A 169 -14.86 2.55 -16.29
CA GLN A 169 -14.55 2.72 -17.71
C GLN A 169 -14.23 1.37 -18.33
N GLN A 170 -14.69 1.20 -19.57
CA GLN A 170 -14.42 -0.01 -20.35
C GLN A 170 -13.59 0.36 -21.57
N TYR A 171 -12.46 -0.33 -21.73
CA TYR A 171 -11.61 -0.21 -22.91
C TYR A 171 -11.60 -1.51 -23.67
N SER A 172 -11.43 -1.45 -24.99
CA SER A 172 -11.48 -2.62 -25.85
C SER A 172 -10.36 -2.63 -26.87
N LEU A 173 -9.79 -3.80 -27.11
CA LEU A 173 -8.81 -3.99 -28.18
C LEU A 173 -9.03 -5.30 -28.94
N TYR A 174 -8.58 -5.34 -30.21
CA TYR A 174 -8.63 -6.54 -31.04
C TYR A 174 -7.32 -7.31 -30.89
N GLU A 175 -7.24 -8.18 -29.89
CA GLU A 175 -6.09 -9.04 -29.65
C GLU A 175 -6.49 -10.34 -28.96
N LYS A 176 -5.56 -11.32 -28.94
CA LYS A 176 -5.75 -12.57 -28.18
C LYS A 176 -5.10 -12.41 -26.81
N LEU A 177 -5.68 -13.05 -25.79
CA LEU A 177 -5.20 -13.00 -24.40
C LEU A 177 -3.72 -13.42 -24.27
N ASP A 178 -3.31 -14.43 -25.04
CA ASP A 178 -1.94 -14.99 -25.03
C ASP A 178 -0.84 -13.98 -25.44
N ASN A 179 -1.23 -12.86 -26.07
CA ASN A 179 -0.26 -11.85 -26.52
C ASN A 179 0.00 -10.76 -25.47
N ILE A 180 -0.85 -10.66 -24.43
CA ILE A 180 -0.72 -9.66 -23.35
C ILE A 180 0.26 -10.11 -22.27
N ASP A 181 0.41 -11.43 -22.05
CA ASP A 181 1.34 -11.98 -21.05
C ASP A 181 2.81 -11.72 -21.35
N ASN A 182 3.15 -11.16 -22.50
CA ASN A 182 4.54 -10.91 -22.96
C ASN A 182 4.90 -9.41 -23.07
N GLN A 183 4.06 -8.50 -22.58
CA GLN A 183 4.32 -7.06 -22.49
C GLN A 183 4.43 -6.61 -21.00
#